data_df659a4f7cb29d7b26fe199234cc4265
#
_entry.id   df659a4f7cb29d7b26fe199234cc4265
#
_cell.length_a   1.000
_cell.length_b   1.000
_cell.length_c   1.000
_cell.angle_alpha   90.00
_cell.angle_beta   90.00
_cell.angle_gamma   90.00
#
_symmetry.space_group_name_H-M   'P 1'
#
loop_
_entity.id
_entity.type
_entity.pdbx_description
1 polymer ?
#
loop_
_entity_poly.entity_id
_entity_poly.type
_entity_poly.pdbx_seq_one_letter_code
_entity_poly.pdbx_strand_id
1 'polypeptide(L)'
;MCIRDSHWLLRIPLALLFIQMGLMKLPIDPAEAESYGLSVLVWWVVALGELGSGLGLIAGGLFNTRKIPSWLGDTLTRFSGFTIGCITTGVIWIGEPESFLDVILYDNLHVFMWVGGLFFALRGNRA
;
A
#
# COMPACT_ATOMS: atom_id res chain seq x y z
N MET A 1 -5.83 -1.00 -25.09
CA MET A 1 -5.02 -1.48 -23.95
C MET A 1 -5.16 -2.98 -23.83
N CYS A 2 -4.06 -3.70 -23.68
CA CYS A 2 -4.08 -5.15 -23.49
C CYS A 2 -4.58 -5.49 -22.09
N ILE A 3 -5.31 -6.62 -21.94
CA ILE A 3 -5.76 -7.10 -20.63
C ILE A 3 -4.58 -7.26 -19.66
N ARG A 4 -3.41 -7.65 -20.16
CA ARG A 4 -2.18 -7.76 -19.38
C ARG A 4 -1.78 -6.46 -18.70
N ASP A 5 -2.09 -5.32 -19.32
CA ASP A 5 -1.67 -4.01 -18.82
C ASP A 5 -2.76 -3.33 -18.00
N SER A 6 -3.93 -3.96 -17.87
CA SER A 6 -5.06 -3.38 -17.13
C SER A 6 -4.75 -3.16 -15.66
N HIS A 7 -3.84 -3.96 -15.07
CA HIS A 7 -3.45 -3.78 -13.68
C HIS A 7 -2.83 -2.41 -13.39
N TRP A 8 -2.29 -1.73 -14.42
CA TRP A 8 -1.74 -0.39 -14.26
C TRP A 8 -2.81 0.64 -13.88
N LEU A 9 -4.07 0.39 -14.28
CA LEU A 9 -5.19 1.26 -13.87
C LEU A 9 -5.41 1.26 -12.36
N LEU A 10 -5.07 0.17 -11.68
CA LEU A 10 -5.12 0.08 -10.23
C LEU A 10 -3.76 0.39 -9.60
N ARG A 11 -2.67 -0.05 -10.23
CA ARG A 11 -1.31 0.07 -9.72
C ARG A 11 -0.88 1.53 -9.55
N ILE A 12 -1.11 2.36 -10.56
CA ILE A 12 -0.68 3.76 -10.53
C ILE A 12 -1.42 4.55 -9.44
N PRO A 13 -2.76 4.57 -9.38
CA PRO A 13 -3.45 5.30 -8.32
C PRO A 13 -3.10 4.81 -6.92
N LEU A 14 -3.02 3.50 -6.71
CA LEU A 14 -2.70 2.94 -5.42
C LEU A 14 -1.27 3.30 -5.00
N ALA A 15 -0.30 3.19 -5.91
CA ALA A 15 1.09 3.56 -5.65
C ALA A 15 1.22 5.04 -5.30
N LEU A 16 0.55 5.91 -6.05
CA LEU A 16 0.59 7.36 -5.80
C LEU A 16 0.01 7.70 -4.43
N LEU A 17 -1.09 7.07 -4.03
CA LEU A 17 -1.68 7.27 -2.70
C LEU A 17 -0.68 6.92 -1.60
N PHE A 18 -0.01 5.77 -1.71
CA PHE A 18 0.92 5.33 -0.68
C PHE A 18 2.20 6.16 -0.66
N ILE A 19 2.71 6.57 -1.82
CA ILE A 19 3.84 7.48 -1.89
C ILE A 19 3.49 8.82 -1.23
N GLN A 20 2.33 9.38 -1.57
CA GLN A 20 1.86 10.63 -0.99
C GLN A 20 1.71 10.52 0.53
N MET A 21 1.06 9.47 1.01
CA MET A 21 0.85 9.26 2.45
C MET A 21 2.18 9.15 3.20
N GLY A 22 3.15 8.44 2.63
CA GLY A 22 4.47 8.33 3.23
C GLY A 22 5.21 9.66 3.25
N LEU A 23 5.17 10.41 2.16
CA LEU A 23 5.81 11.73 2.09
C LEU A 23 5.19 12.73 3.05
N MET A 24 3.88 12.68 3.26
CA MET A 24 3.19 13.58 4.19
C MET A 24 3.61 13.35 5.64
N LYS A 25 4.12 12.18 5.98
CA LYS A 25 4.62 11.87 7.31
C LYS A 25 6.05 12.35 7.53
N LEU A 26 6.72 12.83 6.49
CA LEU A 26 8.10 13.33 6.56
C LEU A 26 8.12 14.85 6.55
N PRO A 27 8.96 15.52 7.37
CA PRO A 27 9.81 14.91 8.42
C PRO A 27 8.97 14.36 9.57
N ILE A 28 9.49 13.34 10.23
CA ILE A 28 8.77 12.66 11.31
C ILE A 28 8.56 13.61 12.48
N ASP A 29 7.31 13.76 12.90
CA ASP A 29 6.92 14.57 14.04
C ASP A 29 6.45 13.64 15.17
N PRO A 30 7.20 13.58 16.30
CA PRO A 30 6.78 12.74 17.43
C PRO A 30 5.39 13.08 17.97
N ALA A 31 5.00 14.36 17.93
CA ALA A 31 3.69 14.78 18.41
C ALA A 31 2.56 14.21 17.52
N GLU A 32 2.80 14.12 16.22
CA GLU A 32 1.83 13.54 15.29
C GLU A 32 1.65 12.04 15.56
N ALA A 33 2.76 11.31 15.76
CA ALA A 33 2.71 9.90 16.10
C ALA A 33 1.94 9.67 17.40
N GLU A 34 2.22 10.49 18.41
CA GLU A 34 1.55 10.40 19.71
C GLU A 34 0.04 10.67 19.60
N SER A 35 -0.37 11.56 18.71
CA SER A 35 -1.78 11.86 18.49
C SER A 35 -2.58 10.64 18.03
N TYR A 36 -1.93 9.67 17.40
CA TYR A 36 -2.53 8.40 17.00
C TYR A 36 -2.28 7.27 18.00
N GLY A 37 -1.66 7.56 19.14
CA GLY A 37 -1.32 6.56 20.14
C GLY A 37 -0.17 5.64 19.70
N LEU A 38 0.68 6.09 18.78
CA LEU A 38 1.78 5.30 18.23
C LEU A 38 3.13 5.82 18.72
N SER A 39 4.09 4.91 18.85
CA SER A 39 5.48 5.30 19.14
C SER A 39 6.11 5.91 17.88
N VAL A 40 7.16 6.70 18.08
CA VAL A 40 7.93 7.28 16.96
C VAL A 40 8.50 6.19 16.05
N LEU A 41 8.94 5.07 16.64
CA LEU A 41 9.47 3.95 15.86
C LEU A 41 8.42 3.36 14.92
N VAL A 42 7.20 3.14 15.42
CA VAL A 42 6.08 2.63 14.61
C VAL A 42 5.74 3.62 13.51
N TRP A 43 5.73 4.91 13.81
CA TRP A 43 5.46 5.96 12.83
C TRP A 43 6.49 5.95 11.69
N TRP A 44 7.78 5.79 12.02
CA TRP A 44 8.85 5.63 11.03
C TRP A 44 8.62 4.40 10.15
N VAL A 45 8.30 3.26 10.77
CA VAL A 45 8.05 2.01 10.05
C VAL A 45 6.87 2.18 9.07
N VAL A 46 5.81 2.82 9.52
CA VAL A 46 4.63 3.07 8.67
C VAL A 46 4.99 4.00 7.51
N ALA A 47 5.67 5.11 7.77
CA ALA A 47 6.08 6.05 6.72
C ALA A 47 6.96 5.39 5.66
N LEU A 48 7.97 4.64 6.09
CA LEU A 48 8.86 3.93 5.18
C LEU A 48 8.16 2.80 4.46
N GLY A 49 7.25 2.10 5.14
CA GLY A 49 6.44 1.05 4.54
C GLY A 49 5.51 1.59 3.45
N GLU A 50 4.90 2.73 3.68
CA GLU A 50 4.05 3.38 2.68
C GLU A 50 4.85 3.81 1.46
N LEU A 51 5.98 4.49 1.66
CA LEU A 51 6.85 4.88 0.56
C LEU A 51 7.39 3.67 -0.20
N GLY A 52 7.90 2.69 0.54
CA GLY A 52 8.49 1.49 -0.03
C GLY A 52 7.50 0.65 -0.82
N SER A 53 6.27 0.50 -0.29
CA SER A 53 5.24 -0.28 -0.98
C SER A 53 4.72 0.43 -2.23
N GLY A 54 4.55 1.76 -2.19
CA GLY A 54 4.16 2.53 -3.37
C GLY A 54 5.21 2.44 -4.47
N LEU A 55 6.47 2.68 -4.13
CA LEU A 55 7.58 2.55 -5.06
C LEU A 55 7.74 1.11 -5.55
N GLY A 56 7.54 0.14 -4.66
CA GLY A 56 7.61 -1.29 -4.98
C GLY A 56 6.55 -1.75 -5.97
N LEU A 57 5.34 -1.21 -5.89
CA LEU A 57 4.30 -1.50 -6.88
C LEU A 57 4.70 -1.03 -8.27
N ILE A 58 5.25 0.18 -8.37
CA ILE A 58 5.69 0.73 -9.66
C ILE A 58 6.89 -0.06 -10.18
N ALA A 59 7.91 -0.25 -9.35
CA ALA A 59 9.12 -0.98 -9.74
C ALA A 59 8.82 -2.43 -10.11
N GLY A 60 7.96 -3.10 -9.34
CA GLY A 60 7.57 -4.48 -9.62
C GLY A 60 6.88 -4.64 -10.97
N GLY A 61 6.08 -3.66 -11.36
CA GLY A 61 5.45 -3.65 -12.68
C GLY A 61 6.44 -3.36 -13.80
N LEU A 62 7.39 -2.45 -13.57
CA LEU A 62 8.41 -2.09 -14.56
C LEU A 62 9.47 -3.18 -14.73
N PHE A 63 9.69 -4.01 -13.71
CA PHE A 63 10.71 -5.07 -13.76
C PHE A 63 10.28 -6.28 -14.59
N ASN A 64 9.18 -6.19 -15.29
CA ASN A 64 8.75 -7.24 -16.21
C ASN A 64 9.43 -7.08 -17.58
N THR A 65 10.76 -7.15 -17.60
CA THR A 65 11.57 -7.03 -18.80
C THR A 65 12.41 -8.28 -19.02
N ARG A 66 12.93 -8.44 -20.25
CA ARG A 66 13.76 -9.61 -20.58
C ARG A 66 15.08 -9.65 -19.81
N LYS A 67 15.55 -8.49 -19.32
CA LYS A 67 16.83 -8.38 -18.60
C LYS A 67 16.72 -8.71 -17.13
N ILE A 68 15.51 -8.67 -16.57
CA ILE A 68 15.27 -8.89 -15.14
C ILE A 68 14.40 -10.13 -14.99
N PRO A 69 14.75 -11.07 -14.09
CA PRO A 69 13.92 -12.27 -13.89
C PRO A 69 12.49 -11.89 -13.53
N SER A 70 11.52 -12.54 -14.15
CA SER A 70 10.09 -12.26 -13.91
C SER A 70 9.67 -12.49 -12.47
N TRP A 71 10.33 -13.44 -11.77
CA TRP A 71 10.03 -13.72 -10.38
C TRP A 71 10.36 -12.54 -9.46
N LEU A 72 11.38 -11.74 -9.81
CA LEU A 72 11.78 -10.59 -9.00
C LEU A 72 10.70 -9.52 -8.99
N GLY A 73 10.19 -9.17 -10.18
CA GLY A 73 9.09 -8.20 -10.27
C GLY A 73 7.82 -8.69 -9.62
N ASP A 74 7.49 -9.96 -9.82
CA ASP A 74 6.31 -10.58 -9.22
C ASP A 74 6.40 -10.60 -7.68
N THR A 75 7.55 -11.01 -7.13
CA THR A 75 7.78 -11.03 -5.68
C THR A 75 7.68 -9.62 -5.09
N LEU A 76 8.30 -8.64 -5.76
CA LEU A 76 8.26 -7.26 -5.30
C LEU A 76 6.83 -6.71 -5.28
N THR A 77 6.04 -7.01 -6.31
CA THR A 77 4.63 -6.61 -6.38
C THR A 77 3.81 -7.27 -5.26
N ARG A 78 3.99 -8.56 -5.04
CA ARG A 78 3.27 -9.29 -3.99
C ARG A 78 3.64 -8.79 -2.60
N PHE A 79 4.93 -8.58 -2.35
CA PHE A 79 5.39 -8.06 -1.07
C PHE A 79 4.86 -6.66 -0.82
N SER A 80 4.88 -5.81 -1.84
CA SER A 80 4.31 -4.45 -1.74
C SER A 80 2.81 -4.48 -1.44
N GLY A 81 2.06 -5.34 -2.13
CA GLY A 81 0.64 -5.52 -1.89
C GLY A 81 0.35 -6.02 -0.48
N PHE A 82 1.14 -6.96 0.01
CA PHE A 82 1.01 -7.48 1.38
C PHE A 82 1.28 -6.37 2.40
N THR A 83 2.33 -5.57 2.19
CA THR A 83 2.67 -4.44 3.06
C THR A 83 1.53 -3.42 3.10
N ILE A 84 0.95 -3.09 1.95
CA ILE A 84 -0.21 -2.19 1.84
C ILE A 84 -1.38 -2.75 2.65
N GLY A 85 -1.67 -4.03 2.52
CA GLY A 85 -2.74 -4.68 3.28
C GLY A 85 -2.52 -4.61 4.78
N CYS A 86 -1.30 -4.87 5.24
CA CYS A 86 -0.95 -4.80 6.66
C CYS A 86 -1.07 -3.38 7.22
N ILE A 87 -0.51 -2.39 6.52
CA ILE A 87 -0.58 -0.99 6.94
C ILE A 87 -2.03 -0.52 7.00
N THR A 88 -2.81 -0.82 5.98
CA THR A 88 -4.21 -0.42 5.91
C THR A 88 -5.04 -1.08 7.01
N THR A 89 -4.78 -2.35 7.29
CA THR A 89 -5.43 -3.04 8.41
C THR A 89 -5.14 -2.32 9.73
N GLY A 90 -3.89 -1.94 9.95
CA GLY A 90 -3.49 -1.19 11.15
C GLY A 90 -4.16 0.16 11.25
N VAL A 91 -4.26 0.89 10.14
CA VAL A 91 -4.91 2.21 10.08
C VAL A 91 -6.40 2.08 10.41
N ILE A 92 -7.08 1.10 9.84
CA ILE A 92 -8.50 0.85 10.12
C ILE A 92 -8.69 0.50 11.60
N TRP A 93 -7.83 -0.34 12.15
CA TRP A 93 -7.90 -0.73 13.56
C TRP A 93 -7.73 0.47 14.49
N ILE A 94 -6.77 1.36 14.20
CA ILE A 94 -6.51 2.56 15.00
C ILE A 94 -7.70 3.52 14.96
N GLY A 95 -8.43 3.57 13.84
CA GLY A 95 -9.63 4.38 13.70
C GLY A 95 -10.81 3.95 14.59
N GLU A 96 -10.68 2.83 15.29
CA GLU A 96 -11.70 2.30 16.21
C GLU A 96 -13.11 2.31 15.62
N PRO A 97 -13.33 1.64 14.46
CA PRO A 97 -14.66 1.61 13.87
C PRO A 97 -15.64 0.85 14.76
N GLU A 98 -16.86 1.34 14.86
CA GLU A 98 -17.90 0.70 15.68
C GLU A 98 -18.33 -0.65 15.12
N SER A 99 -18.29 -0.80 13.79
CA SER A 99 -18.68 -2.04 13.12
C SER A 99 -17.99 -2.16 11.76
N PHE A 100 -18.04 -3.36 11.20
CA PHE A 100 -17.55 -3.62 9.85
C PHE A 100 -18.29 -2.78 8.80
N LEU A 101 -19.59 -2.58 8.99
CA LEU A 101 -20.40 -1.76 8.11
C LEU A 101 -19.96 -0.30 8.12
N ASP A 102 -19.55 0.22 9.27
CA ASP A 102 -19.05 1.60 9.36
C ASP A 102 -17.79 1.78 8.52
N VAL A 103 -16.88 0.80 8.52
CA VAL A 103 -15.68 0.83 7.70
C VAL A 103 -16.06 0.91 6.22
N ILE A 104 -16.98 0.07 5.77
CA ILE A 104 -17.40 0.02 4.37
C ILE A 104 -18.09 1.31 3.96
N LEU A 105 -18.96 1.85 4.81
CA LEU A 105 -19.79 3.01 4.47
C LEU A 105 -19.04 4.34 4.58
N TYR A 106 -18.17 4.49 5.56
CA TYR A 106 -17.56 5.79 5.89
C TYR A 106 -16.06 5.87 5.66
N ASP A 107 -15.40 4.73 5.43
CA ASP A 107 -13.96 4.68 5.22
C ASP A 107 -13.62 4.00 3.89
N ASN A 108 -14.27 4.46 2.84
CA ASN A 108 -14.15 3.88 1.51
C ASN A 108 -12.72 3.88 0.98
N LEU A 109 -11.94 4.92 1.30
CA LEU A 109 -10.57 5.04 0.83
C LEU A 109 -9.69 3.91 1.39
N HIS A 110 -9.78 3.65 2.68
CA HIS A 110 -9.00 2.58 3.30
C HIS A 110 -9.46 1.20 2.83
N VAL A 111 -10.76 1.02 2.61
CA VAL A 111 -11.29 -0.22 2.02
C VAL A 111 -10.71 -0.43 0.63
N PHE A 112 -10.69 0.61 -0.21
CA PHE A 112 -10.10 0.55 -1.55
C PHE A 112 -8.61 0.17 -1.48
N MET A 113 -7.86 0.79 -0.59
CA MET A 113 -6.43 0.49 -0.43
C MET A 113 -6.22 -0.94 0.05
N TRP A 114 -7.05 -1.41 0.97
CA TRP A 114 -6.97 -2.78 1.48
C TRP A 114 -7.24 -3.81 0.38
N VAL A 115 -8.29 -3.60 -0.38
CA VAL A 115 -8.66 -4.49 -1.50
C VAL A 115 -7.56 -4.46 -2.57
N GLY A 116 -7.04 -3.27 -2.90
CA GLY A 116 -5.95 -3.14 -3.87
C GLY A 116 -4.68 -3.83 -3.42
N GLY A 117 -4.32 -3.68 -2.14
CA GLY A 117 -3.19 -4.38 -1.56
C GLY A 117 -3.35 -5.89 -1.63
N LEU A 118 -4.50 -6.38 -1.25
CA LEU A 118 -4.82 -7.81 -1.31
C LEU A 118 -4.77 -8.34 -2.75
N PHE A 119 -5.29 -7.57 -3.70
CA PHE A 119 -5.24 -7.92 -5.12
C PHE A 119 -3.81 -8.17 -5.57
N PHE A 120 -2.89 -7.24 -5.29
CA PHE A 120 -1.50 -7.38 -5.69
C PHE A 120 -0.75 -8.45 -4.89
N ALA A 121 -1.10 -8.65 -3.62
CA ALA A 121 -0.52 -9.71 -2.81
C ALA A 121 -0.85 -11.10 -3.38
N LEU A 122 -2.08 -11.29 -3.84
CA LEU A 122 -2.54 -12.57 -4.37
C LEU A 122 -2.15 -12.79 -5.83
N ARG A 123 -2.26 -11.75 -6.65
CA ARG A 123 -2.04 -11.87 -8.09
C ARG A 123 -0.61 -11.56 -8.52
N GLY A 124 0.08 -10.69 -7.78
CA GLY A 124 1.40 -10.23 -8.21
C GLY A 124 1.30 -9.56 -9.57
N ASN A 125 2.16 -9.96 -10.50
CA ASN A 125 2.16 -9.44 -11.87
C ASN A 125 1.28 -10.25 -12.83
N ARG A 126 0.50 -11.19 -12.32
CA ARG A 126 -0.37 -12.05 -13.14
C ARG A 126 -1.73 -11.42 -13.45
N ALA A 127 -1.92 -10.20 -13.09
CA ALA A 127 -3.20 -9.52 -13.28
C ALA A 127 -3.60 -9.40 -14.75
#